data_627f11919fe70d66bb1995365eceb89b
#
_entry.id   627f11919fe70d66bb1995365eceb89b
#
_cell.length_a   1.000
_cell.length_b   1.000
_cell.length_c   1.000
_cell.angle_alpha   90.00
_cell.angle_beta   90.00
_cell.angle_gamma   90.00
#
_symmetry.space_group_name_H-M   'P 1'
#
loop_
_entity.id
_entity.type
_entity.pdbx_description
1 polymer ?
#
loop_
_entity_poly.entity_id
_entity_poly.type
_entity_poly.pdbx_seq_one_letter_code
_entity_poly.pdbx_strand_id
1 'polypeptide(L)'
;MVCLSKTILAGLMASSFAFATVNFPFPQMSDYGGNATLLSDKAKASEDLKKQFQYWMKTMYNESGDVAGVRSNPGSDEYFSEGVGYGMLLMVYFSDNTTSYQSQFDKIWNFYKKMMNENNLMVWKVTNLANKQDQGAALDGDIDAAAALVMAYYQFGDEKYKEDAKKLIQSMKQHEFESNGLHLPGDKWGDAGTNTKNPGYFDPAYMPLFALIDTENAEFWKTTAYDANMKLYETSSGEVSTGLVDDWTDKNGKSRDDEYSYDASRAPWRNAKAVCWHGDQRALAIDKKMAEFVSSVPASNMRGPVKRSSGSLGNDHNSTFVTSLMTALISDAKYQSKLDEYWAEAVALGDENYFNQSLKLLNGLLVSGNMPNLAAAQTGPGPQSSSSVVSSSSVVPPQSSSSIVGPRSSSSTIAIAPDQSAVASAIQLRGRTLHVTNSGVARVDLFNLTGSVVKTLWNGHVGGNVELGLQGIAGGVYVVRMQTQFGTIMQKVRLE
;
A
#
# COMPACT_ATOMS: atom_id res chain seq x y z
N MET A 1 22.73 8.66 -75.15
CA MET A 1 22.78 7.71 -74.00
C MET A 1 22.83 8.51 -72.70
N VAL A 2 21.72 8.65 -72.04
CA VAL A 2 21.62 9.40 -70.78
C VAL A 2 21.46 8.37 -69.70
N CYS A 3 22.41 8.32 -68.75
CA CYS A 3 22.44 7.41 -67.67
C CYS A 3 21.68 8.05 -66.46
N LEU A 4 20.49 7.52 -66.08
CA LEU A 4 19.79 7.94 -64.91
C LEU A 4 20.32 7.12 -63.72
N SER A 5 20.98 7.79 -62.79
CA SER A 5 21.32 7.21 -61.48
C SER A 5 20.09 7.30 -60.53
N LYS A 6 19.62 6.14 -60.06
CA LYS A 6 18.57 6.02 -59.06
C LYS A 6 19.22 6.14 -57.67
N THR A 7 18.95 7.24 -56.98
CA THR A 7 19.29 7.40 -55.57
C THR A 7 18.18 6.71 -54.72
N ILE A 8 18.54 5.64 -54.04
CA ILE A 8 17.63 4.96 -53.06
C ILE A 8 17.79 5.70 -51.72
N LEU A 9 16.76 6.41 -51.31
CA LEU A 9 16.67 7.05 -50.00
C LEU A 9 16.19 5.99 -49.02
N ALA A 10 17.08 5.39 -48.22
CA ALA A 10 16.74 4.51 -47.12
C ALA A 10 16.24 5.36 -45.95
N GLY A 11 14.93 5.40 -45.76
CA GLY A 11 14.32 5.97 -44.56
C GLY A 11 14.57 5.08 -43.34
N LEU A 12 15.43 5.51 -42.43
CA LEU A 12 15.49 4.92 -41.07
C LEU A 12 14.20 5.29 -40.37
N MET A 13 13.29 4.33 -40.21
CA MET A 13 12.22 4.41 -39.20
C MET A 13 12.88 4.17 -37.86
N ALA A 14 13.13 5.23 -37.12
CA ALA A 14 13.39 5.14 -35.68
C ALA A 14 12.07 4.75 -34.99
N SER A 15 11.89 3.47 -34.69
CA SER A 15 10.85 3.03 -33.80
C SER A 15 11.22 3.55 -32.41
N SER A 16 10.54 4.61 -31.96
CA SER A 16 10.57 5.04 -30.58
C SER A 16 9.89 3.93 -29.73
N PHE A 17 10.68 3.12 -29.06
CA PHE A 17 10.18 2.30 -27.98
C PHE A 17 9.71 3.27 -26.89
N ALA A 18 8.39 3.46 -26.79
CA ALA A 18 7.81 4.06 -25.61
C ALA A 18 8.03 3.07 -24.46
N PHE A 19 8.98 3.35 -23.58
CA PHE A 19 9.08 2.63 -22.31
C PHE A 19 7.80 2.91 -21.53
N ALA A 20 7.14 1.84 -21.08
CA ALA A 20 6.00 1.98 -20.19
C ALA A 20 6.43 2.79 -18.96
N THR A 21 5.74 3.88 -18.69
CA THR A 21 6.10 4.79 -17.61
C THR A 21 5.79 4.09 -16.27
N VAL A 22 6.80 3.92 -15.43
CA VAL A 22 6.66 3.46 -14.05
C VAL A 22 6.69 4.69 -13.16
N ASN A 23 5.57 4.99 -12.48
CA ASN A 23 5.43 6.21 -11.68
C ASN A 23 6.18 6.15 -10.34
N PHE A 24 6.28 4.96 -9.75
CA PHE A 24 6.89 4.72 -8.44
C PHE A 24 7.93 3.58 -8.56
N PRO A 25 9.09 3.84 -9.15
CA PRO A 25 10.06 2.79 -9.44
C PRO A 25 10.64 2.18 -8.15
N PHE A 26 10.82 0.86 -8.17
CA PHE A 26 11.58 0.15 -7.14
C PHE A 26 13.09 0.54 -7.23
N PRO A 27 13.79 0.75 -6.09
CA PRO A 27 13.30 0.72 -4.72
C PRO A 27 12.67 2.06 -4.31
N GLN A 28 11.49 2.02 -3.68
CA GLN A 28 10.78 3.23 -3.24
C GLN A 28 11.39 3.83 -1.95
N MET A 29 11.84 2.99 -1.04
CA MET A 29 12.51 3.35 0.23
C MET A 29 11.76 4.43 1.05
N SER A 30 10.43 4.39 1.07
CA SER A 30 9.56 5.26 1.86
C SER A 30 9.92 5.19 3.35
N ASP A 31 9.69 6.28 4.07
CA ASP A 31 9.76 6.32 5.53
C ASP A 31 8.37 6.21 6.20
N TYR A 32 7.33 6.06 5.40
CA TYR A 32 5.93 6.04 5.83
C TYR A 32 5.53 7.22 6.73
N GLY A 33 6.16 8.38 6.54
CA GLY A 33 5.92 9.56 7.38
C GLY A 33 6.41 9.41 8.82
N GLY A 34 7.27 8.44 9.10
CA GLY A 34 7.79 8.15 10.44
C GLY A 34 6.81 7.35 11.32
N ASN A 35 5.79 6.73 10.74
CA ASN A 35 4.80 5.94 11.48
C ASN A 35 5.36 4.60 12.01
N ALA A 36 6.48 4.12 11.47
CA ALA A 36 7.02 2.79 11.75
C ALA A 36 8.54 2.81 11.83
N THR A 37 9.10 1.88 12.60
CA THR A 37 10.53 1.54 12.58
C THR A 37 10.80 0.63 11.39
N LEU A 38 11.77 0.97 10.56
CA LEU A 38 12.11 0.20 9.35
C LEU A 38 13.51 -0.42 9.51
N LEU A 39 13.86 -1.35 8.61
CA LEU A 39 15.20 -1.93 8.56
C LEU A 39 16.27 -0.83 8.51
N SER A 40 17.35 -1.02 9.25
CA SER A 40 18.43 -0.04 9.36
C SER A 40 19.17 0.15 8.03
N ASP A 41 19.36 -0.92 7.23
CA ASP A 41 19.96 -0.88 5.90
C ASP A 41 18.90 -1.22 4.81
N LYS A 42 18.06 -0.23 4.50
CA LYS A 42 17.02 -0.36 3.45
C LYS A 42 17.60 -0.61 2.05
N ALA A 43 18.79 -0.09 1.78
CA ALA A 43 19.44 -0.29 0.48
C ALA A 43 19.84 -1.75 0.29
N LYS A 44 20.52 -2.34 1.27
CA LYS A 44 20.88 -3.76 1.28
C LYS A 44 19.65 -4.66 1.22
N ALA A 45 18.61 -4.34 2.00
CA ALA A 45 17.34 -5.07 1.98
C ALA A 45 16.69 -5.04 0.59
N SER A 46 16.74 -3.89 -0.10
CA SER A 46 16.22 -3.77 -1.48
C SER A 46 17.00 -4.63 -2.48
N GLU A 47 18.33 -4.71 -2.35
CA GLU A 47 19.15 -5.62 -3.17
C GLU A 47 18.78 -7.10 -2.93
N ASP A 48 18.62 -7.49 -1.67
CA ASP A 48 18.26 -8.86 -1.30
C ASP A 48 16.84 -9.20 -1.81
N LEU A 49 15.89 -8.29 -1.66
CA LEU A 49 14.54 -8.42 -2.21
C LEU A 49 14.55 -8.59 -3.72
N LYS A 50 15.35 -7.80 -4.45
CA LYS A 50 15.46 -7.92 -5.91
C LYS A 50 15.95 -9.31 -6.33
N LYS A 51 16.95 -9.88 -5.63
CA LYS A 51 17.45 -11.24 -5.88
C LYS A 51 16.38 -12.30 -5.59
N GLN A 52 15.68 -12.17 -4.46
CA GLN A 52 14.61 -13.09 -4.08
C GLN A 52 13.42 -13.02 -5.07
N PHE A 53 13.06 -11.82 -5.52
CA PHE A 53 12.02 -11.65 -6.54
C PHE A 53 12.41 -12.27 -7.89
N GLN A 54 13.65 -12.14 -8.32
CA GLN A 54 14.15 -12.83 -9.53
C GLN A 54 14.05 -14.36 -9.40
N TYR A 55 14.32 -14.90 -8.22
CA TYR A 55 14.14 -16.33 -7.94
C TYR A 55 12.65 -16.72 -7.97
N TRP A 56 11.78 -15.92 -7.33
CA TRP A 56 10.33 -16.10 -7.36
C TRP A 56 9.77 -16.07 -8.79
N MET A 57 10.20 -15.11 -9.61
CA MET A 57 9.83 -15.04 -11.03
C MET A 57 10.21 -16.31 -11.80
N LYS A 58 11.35 -16.88 -11.50
CA LYS A 58 11.82 -18.10 -12.17
C LYS A 58 11.07 -19.37 -11.71
N THR A 59 10.67 -19.45 -10.46
CA THR A 59 10.17 -20.68 -9.85
C THR A 59 8.66 -20.71 -9.71
N MET A 60 8.01 -19.55 -9.44
CA MET A 60 6.58 -19.46 -9.14
C MET A 60 5.77 -18.85 -10.26
N TYR A 61 6.27 -17.80 -10.95
CA TYR A 61 5.55 -17.22 -12.06
C TYR A 61 5.50 -18.18 -13.25
N ASN A 62 4.28 -18.42 -13.75
CA ASN A 62 4.06 -19.28 -14.91
C ASN A 62 3.06 -18.65 -15.86
N GLU A 63 3.42 -18.57 -17.14
CA GLU A 63 2.56 -17.97 -18.16
C GLU A 63 2.28 -18.91 -19.33
N SER A 64 1.10 -18.76 -19.92
CA SER A 64 0.67 -19.46 -21.14
C SER A 64 -0.22 -18.53 -21.95
N GLY A 65 0.27 -18.09 -23.11
CA GLY A 65 -0.45 -17.16 -23.97
C GLY A 65 -0.68 -15.80 -23.29
N ASP A 66 -1.94 -15.46 -23.10
CA ASP A 66 -2.40 -14.18 -22.51
C ASP A 66 -2.71 -14.28 -21.00
N VAL A 67 -2.45 -15.41 -20.36
CA VAL A 67 -2.65 -15.61 -18.91
C VAL A 67 -1.36 -16.00 -18.22
N ALA A 68 -1.28 -15.67 -16.92
CA ALA A 68 -0.23 -16.14 -16.03
C ALA A 68 -0.80 -16.38 -14.62
N GLY A 69 -0.17 -17.31 -13.90
CA GLY A 69 -0.51 -17.59 -12.50
C GLY A 69 0.73 -17.81 -11.65
N VAL A 70 0.51 -17.89 -10.34
CA VAL A 70 1.54 -18.22 -9.35
C VAL A 70 1.37 -19.68 -8.96
N ARG A 71 2.36 -20.50 -9.29
CA ARG A 71 2.35 -21.95 -8.99
C ARG A 71 2.38 -22.18 -7.48
N SER A 72 1.67 -23.21 -7.01
CA SER A 72 1.72 -23.62 -5.59
C SER A 72 3.14 -24.05 -5.16
N ASN A 73 3.86 -24.74 -6.05
CA ASN A 73 5.24 -25.17 -5.88
C ASN A 73 5.98 -25.11 -7.22
N PRO A 74 7.31 -25.10 -7.23
CA PRO A 74 8.08 -25.18 -8.46
C PRO A 74 7.67 -26.40 -9.31
N GLY A 75 7.29 -26.16 -10.56
CA GLY A 75 6.84 -27.20 -11.48
C GLY A 75 5.41 -27.70 -11.29
N SER A 76 4.67 -27.20 -10.28
CA SER A 76 3.25 -27.52 -10.09
C SER A 76 2.38 -26.83 -11.13
N ASP A 77 1.27 -27.47 -11.49
CA ASP A 77 0.20 -26.89 -12.31
C ASP A 77 -1.05 -26.52 -11.47
N GLU A 78 -0.87 -26.36 -10.17
CA GLU A 78 -1.89 -25.92 -9.23
C GLU A 78 -1.67 -24.44 -8.87
N TYR A 79 -2.77 -23.68 -8.79
CA TYR A 79 -2.81 -22.23 -8.59
C TYR A 79 -3.91 -21.87 -7.60
N PHE A 80 -3.60 -20.99 -6.66
CA PHE A 80 -4.56 -20.46 -5.68
C PHE A 80 -4.80 -18.97 -5.93
N SER A 81 -6.05 -18.50 -5.69
CA SER A 81 -6.40 -17.07 -5.82
C SER A 81 -5.53 -16.17 -4.94
N GLU A 82 -5.17 -16.64 -3.75
CA GLU A 82 -4.21 -15.95 -2.86
C GLU A 82 -2.87 -15.70 -3.55
N GLY A 83 -2.29 -16.73 -4.18
CA GLY A 83 -1.04 -16.59 -4.94
C GLY A 83 -1.18 -15.61 -6.11
N VAL A 84 -2.36 -15.53 -6.75
CA VAL A 84 -2.67 -14.56 -7.81
C VAL A 84 -2.65 -13.13 -7.24
N GLY A 85 -3.32 -12.87 -6.11
CA GLY A 85 -3.30 -11.57 -5.44
C GLY A 85 -1.88 -11.13 -5.07
N TYR A 86 -1.09 -12.03 -4.47
CA TYR A 86 0.32 -11.77 -4.14
C TYR A 86 1.15 -11.46 -5.40
N GLY A 87 0.99 -12.24 -6.46
CA GLY A 87 1.69 -12.01 -7.72
C GLY A 87 1.38 -10.64 -8.32
N MET A 88 0.12 -10.22 -8.30
CA MET A 88 -0.27 -8.88 -8.76
C MET A 88 0.41 -7.78 -7.95
N LEU A 89 0.43 -7.87 -6.61
CA LEU A 89 1.13 -6.91 -5.75
C LEU A 89 2.63 -6.87 -6.06
N LEU A 90 3.28 -8.02 -6.21
CA LEU A 90 4.71 -8.09 -6.52
C LEU A 90 5.04 -7.44 -7.87
N MET A 91 4.22 -7.62 -8.92
CA MET A 91 4.43 -6.95 -10.21
C MET A 91 4.37 -5.43 -10.08
N VAL A 92 3.47 -4.91 -9.25
CA VAL A 92 3.35 -3.46 -9.00
C VAL A 92 4.60 -2.92 -8.33
N TYR A 93 5.00 -3.53 -7.19
CA TYR A 93 6.03 -2.94 -6.32
C TYR A 93 7.47 -3.20 -6.79
N PHE A 94 7.72 -4.25 -7.59
CA PHE A 94 9.04 -4.51 -8.17
C PHE A 94 9.27 -3.88 -9.54
N SER A 95 8.28 -3.23 -10.13
CA SER A 95 8.48 -2.45 -11.36
C SER A 95 9.46 -1.31 -11.11
N ASP A 96 10.48 -1.18 -11.97
CA ASP A 96 11.52 -0.15 -11.85
C ASP A 96 11.72 0.62 -13.18
N ASN A 97 12.62 1.61 -13.19
CA ASN A 97 12.91 2.43 -14.37
C ASN A 97 13.50 1.65 -15.56
N THR A 98 13.93 0.40 -15.34
CA THR A 98 14.52 -0.46 -16.37
C THR A 98 13.59 -1.56 -16.82
N THR A 99 12.69 -1.98 -15.93
CA THR A 99 11.77 -3.12 -16.16
C THR A 99 10.39 -2.80 -15.58
N SER A 100 9.43 -2.59 -16.48
CA SER A 100 8.01 -2.56 -16.09
C SER A 100 7.44 -3.99 -16.14
N TYR A 101 6.82 -4.42 -15.05
CA TYR A 101 6.11 -5.69 -14.99
C TYR A 101 4.60 -5.55 -15.32
N GLN A 102 4.20 -4.46 -15.98
CA GLN A 102 2.80 -4.22 -16.35
C GLN A 102 2.22 -5.36 -17.21
N SER A 103 2.99 -5.87 -18.17
CA SER A 103 2.55 -6.98 -19.03
C SER A 103 2.31 -8.27 -18.24
N GLN A 104 3.18 -8.58 -17.25
CA GLN A 104 3.01 -9.73 -16.38
C GLN A 104 1.81 -9.54 -15.45
N PHE A 105 1.61 -8.34 -14.92
CA PHE A 105 0.42 -7.98 -14.16
C PHE A 105 -0.85 -8.21 -14.98
N ASP A 106 -0.89 -7.72 -16.23
CA ASP A 106 -2.05 -7.91 -17.13
C ASP A 106 -2.36 -9.39 -17.38
N LYS A 107 -1.33 -10.24 -17.55
CA LYS A 107 -1.52 -11.69 -17.73
C LYS A 107 -2.07 -12.35 -16.46
N ILE A 108 -1.61 -11.96 -15.28
CA ILE A 108 -2.13 -12.47 -14.00
C ILE A 108 -3.58 -12.04 -13.82
N TRP A 109 -3.88 -10.75 -14.09
CA TRP A 109 -5.25 -10.25 -14.02
C TRP A 109 -6.18 -10.90 -15.06
N ASN A 110 -5.68 -11.22 -16.26
CA ASN A 110 -6.45 -11.97 -17.25
C ASN A 110 -6.76 -13.39 -16.78
N PHE A 111 -5.83 -14.04 -16.08
CA PHE A 111 -6.08 -15.36 -15.47
C PHE A 111 -7.17 -15.26 -14.40
N TYR A 112 -7.07 -14.28 -13.49
CA TYR A 112 -8.12 -14.02 -12.50
C TYR A 112 -9.49 -13.89 -13.17
N LYS A 113 -9.62 -13.00 -14.19
CA LYS A 113 -10.89 -12.78 -14.91
C LYS A 113 -11.45 -14.04 -15.57
N LYS A 114 -10.59 -14.87 -16.17
CA LYS A 114 -11.01 -16.13 -16.80
C LYS A 114 -11.49 -17.16 -15.76
N MET A 115 -11.03 -17.07 -14.54
CA MET A 115 -11.36 -17.99 -13.46
C MET A 115 -12.43 -17.44 -12.50
N MET A 116 -13.08 -16.33 -12.82
CA MET A 116 -14.21 -15.81 -12.04
C MET A 116 -15.41 -16.77 -12.06
N ASN A 117 -16.11 -16.84 -10.94
CA ASN A 117 -17.41 -17.50 -10.80
C ASN A 117 -18.55 -16.53 -11.17
N GLU A 118 -19.80 -16.91 -10.91
CA GLU A 118 -20.99 -16.10 -11.19
C GLU A 118 -21.11 -14.82 -10.37
N ASN A 119 -20.36 -14.71 -9.27
CA ASN A 119 -20.28 -13.52 -8.41
C ASN A 119 -19.15 -12.56 -8.84
N ASN A 120 -18.50 -12.81 -9.99
CA ASN A 120 -17.34 -12.09 -10.48
C ASN A 120 -16.14 -12.09 -9.51
N LEU A 121 -15.98 -13.16 -8.73
CA LEU A 121 -14.87 -13.44 -7.83
C LEU A 121 -14.12 -14.66 -8.33
N MET A 122 -12.78 -14.69 -8.19
CA MET A 122 -11.99 -15.82 -8.67
C MET A 122 -12.22 -17.06 -7.82
N VAL A 123 -12.46 -18.21 -8.44
CA VAL A 123 -12.48 -19.48 -7.70
C VAL A 123 -11.12 -19.70 -7.02
N TRP A 124 -11.15 -20.13 -5.75
CA TRP A 124 -9.94 -20.16 -4.92
C TRP A 124 -8.87 -21.14 -5.42
N LYS A 125 -9.25 -22.18 -6.19
CA LYS A 125 -8.33 -23.23 -6.65
C LYS A 125 -8.53 -23.56 -8.14
N VAL A 126 -7.42 -23.55 -8.89
CA VAL A 126 -7.37 -23.82 -10.33
C VAL A 126 -6.20 -24.74 -10.65
N THR A 127 -6.33 -25.59 -11.68
CA THR A 127 -5.23 -26.36 -12.25
C THR A 127 -5.02 -26.04 -13.73
N ASN A 128 -3.78 -26.21 -14.20
CA ASN A 128 -3.40 -26.03 -15.62
C ASN A 128 -3.76 -24.64 -16.19
N LEU A 129 -3.84 -23.57 -15.35
CA LEU A 129 -4.28 -22.21 -15.74
C LEU A 129 -5.66 -22.15 -16.42
N ALA A 130 -6.49 -23.19 -16.30
CA ALA A 130 -7.74 -23.32 -17.04
C ALA A 130 -8.88 -24.00 -16.28
N ASN A 131 -8.57 -24.95 -15.40
CA ASN A 131 -9.55 -25.85 -14.84
C ASN A 131 -9.90 -25.46 -13.41
N LYS A 132 -11.09 -24.91 -13.21
CA LYS A 132 -11.64 -24.60 -11.88
C LYS A 132 -11.82 -25.91 -11.10
N GLN A 133 -11.26 -25.97 -9.90
CA GLN A 133 -11.36 -27.12 -9.00
C GLN A 133 -12.44 -26.94 -7.93
N ASP A 134 -12.94 -25.71 -7.77
CA ASP A 134 -14.00 -25.32 -6.88
C ASP A 134 -14.92 -24.32 -7.58
N GLN A 135 -16.03 -23.94 -6.93
CA GLN A 135 -16.95 -22.92 -7.39
C GLN A 135 -16.91 -21.66 -6.50
N GLY A 136 -16.36 -21.76 -5.31
CA GLY A 136 -16.27 -20.68 -4.33
C GLY A 136 -15.00 -19.83 -4.52
N ALA A 137 -15.09 -18.58 -4.12
CA ALA A 137 -13.98 -17.66 -3.98
C ALA A 137 -13.44 -17.70 -2.53
N ALA A 138 -12.27 -17.10 -2.33
CA ALA A 138 -11.66 -16.89 -1.02
C ALA A 138 -11.20 -15.44 -0.91
N LEU A 139 -11.68 -14.75 0.13
CA LEU A 139 -11.49 -13.31 0.32
C LEU A 139 -10.02 -12.88 0.35
N ASP A 140 -9.10 -13.71 0.87
CA ASP A 140 -7.68 -13.39 0.93
C ASP A 140 -7.06 -13.12 -0.45
N GLY A 141 -7.47 -13.89 -1.47
CA GLY A 141 -7.04 -13.66 -2.85
C GLY A 141 -7.70 -12.42 -3.47
N ASP A 142 -9.01 -12.26 -3.25
CA ASP A 142 -9.78 -11.19 -3.86
C ASP A 142 -9.43 -9.82 -3.29
N ILE A 143 -9.20 -9.73 -1.97
CA ILE A 143 -8.84 -8.47 -1.31
C ILE A 143 -7.46 -7.95 -1.75
N ASP A 144 -6.48 -8.86 -1.93
CA ASP A 144 -5.15 -8.49 -2.40
C ASP A 144 -5.15 -8.16 -3.90
N ALA A 145 -5.95 -8.87 -4.72
CA ALA A 145 -6.13 -8.56 -6.14
C ALA A 145 -6.80 -7.18 -6.34
N ALA A 146 -7.84 -6.87 -5.55
CA ALA A 146 -8.50 -5.57 -5.58
C ALA A 146 -7.54 -4.43 -5.22
N ALA A 147 -6.75 -4.58 -4.16
CA ALA A 147 -5.75 -3.60 -3.76
C ALA A 147 -4.64 -3.47 -4.82
N ALA A 148 -4.19 -4.57 -5.40
CA ALA A 148 -3.19 -4.57 -6.46
C ALA A 148 -3.67 -3.82 -7.71
N LEU A 149 -4.94 -3.93 -8.09
CA LEU A 149 -5.54 -3.14 -9.17
C LEU A 149 -5.52 -1.64 -8.87
N VAL A 150 -5.87 -1.25 -7.63
CA VAL A 150 -5.78 0.15 -7.24
C VAL A 150 -4.34 0.65 -7.31
N MET A 151 -3.38 -0.12 -6.80
CA MET A 151 -1.97 0.25 -6.86
C MET A 151 -1.44 0.27 -8.30
N ALA A 152 -1.89 -0.64 -9.18
CA ALA A 152 -1.53 -0.67 -10.60
C ALA A 152 -2.03 0.59 -11.35
N TYR A 153 -3.21 1.09 -11.00
CA TYR A 153 -3.70 2.37 -11.54
C TYR A 153 -2.71 3.50 -11.26
N TYR A 154 -2.21 3.63 -10.04
CA TYR A 154 -1.23 4.66 -9.70
C TYR A 154 0.16 4.37 -10.26
N GLN A 155 0.58 3.10 -10.31
CA GLN A 155 1.90 2.71 -10.80
C GLN A 155 2.05 2.85 -12.31
N PHE A 156 1.04 2.43 -13.07
CA PHE A 156 1.10 2.34 -14.54
C PHE A 156 0.25 3.40 -15.25
N GLY A 157 -0.63 4.11 -14.54
CA GLY A 157 -1.42 5.22 -15.07
C GLY A 157 -2.56 4.83 -16.02
N ASP A 158 -3.00 3.56 -16.05
CA ASP A 158 -4.09 3.09 -16.93
C ASP A 158 -5.41 3.02 -16.17
N GLU A 159 -6.40 3.80 -16.60
CA GLU A 159 -7.75 3.88 -15.99
C GLU A 159 -8.47 2.52 -15.93
N LYS A 160 -8.16 1.57 -16.83
CA LYS A 160 -8.75 0.24 -16.81
C LYS A 160 -8.61 -0.45 -15.45
N TYR A 161 -7.48 -0.24 -14.76
CA TYR A 161 -7.23 -0.85 -13.46
C TYR A 161 -8.15 -0.30 -12.37
N LYS A 162 -8.42 1.00 -12.40
CA LYS A 162 -9.34 1.64 -11.47
C LYS A 162 -10.79 1.18 -11.69
N GLU A 163 -11.20 1.05 -12.95
CA GLU A 163 -12.52 0.54 -13.31
C GLU A 163 -12.70 -0.91 -12.89
N ASP A 164 -11.70 -1.76 -13.13
CA ASP A 164 -11.72 -3.16 -12.74
C ASP A 164 -11.66 -3.30 -11.21
N ALA A 165 -10.83 -2.48 -10.53
CA ALA A 165 -10.81 -2.42 -9.07
C ALA A 165 -12.18 -2.09 -8.49
N LYS A 166 -12.88 -1.07 -9.02
CA LYS A 166 -14.24 -0.70 -8.55
C LYS A 166 -15.20 -1.88 -8.65
N LYS A 167 -15.21 -2.59 -9.78
CA LYS A 167 -16.08 -3.75 -9.98
C LYS A 167 -15.78 -4.87 -8.99
N LEU A 168 -14.50 -5.20 -8.79
CA LEU A 168 -14.10 -6.25 -7.86
C LEU A 168 -14.44 -5.88 -6.41
N ILE A 169 -14.14 -4.64 -5.98
CA ILE A 169 -14.48 -4.13 -4.64
C ILE A 169 -15.99 -4.21 -4.39
N GLN A 170 -16.82 -3.86 -5.37
CA GLN A 170 -18.28 -3.95 -5.26
C GLN A 170 -18.76 -5.41 -5.19
N SER A 171 -18.16 -6.33 -5.97
CA SER A 171 -18.46 -7.76 -5.88
C SER A 171 -18.10 -8.34 -4.51
N MET A 172 -16.92 -8.01 -3.98
CA MET A 172 -16.52 -8.40 -2.62
C MET A 172 -17.51 -7.89 -1.56
N LYS A 173 -17.89 -6.59 -1.62
CA LYS A 173 -18.88 -6.04 -0.70
C LYS A 173 -20.18 -6.83 -0.71
N GLN A 174 -20.64 -7.22 -1.90
CA GLN A 174 -21.91 -7.91 -2.08
C GLN A 174 -21.89 -9.36 -1.60
N HIS A 175 -20.76 -10.06 -1.76
CA HIS A 175 -20.69 -11.52 -1.65
C HIS A 175 -19.74 -12.02 -0.55
N GLU A 176 -18.82 -11.17 -0.07
CA GLU A 176 -17.80 -11.55 0.92
C GLU A 176 -17.82 -10.69 2.18
N PHE A 177 -18.79 -9.78 2.30
CA PHE A 177 -19.04 -9.01 3.52
C PHE A 177 -20.51 -9.06 3.92
N GLU A 178 -20.76 -9.27 5.19
CA GLU A 178 -22.09 -9.14 5.76
C GLU A 178 -22.51 -7.66 5.83
N SER A 179 -23.80 -7.39 5.95
CA SER A 179 -24.33 -6.03 6.05
C SER A 179 -23.80 -5.25 7.27
N ASN A 180 -23.40 -5.95 8.33
CA ASN A 180 -22.77 -5.39 9.52
C ASN A 180 -21.26 -5.14 9.35
N GLY A 181 -20.70 -5.43 8.17
CA GLY A 181 -19.30 -5.24 7.84
C GLY A 181 -18.37 -6.39 8.15
N LEU A 182 -18.82 -7.45 8.81
CA LEU A 182 -17.99 -8.62 9.06
C LEU A 182 -17.66 -9.32 7.74
N HIS A 183 -16.41 -9.68 7.54
CA HIS A 183 -16.01 -10.45 6.37
C HIS A 183 -16.49 -11.91 6.45
N LEU A 184 -16.70 -12.51 5.30
CA LEU A 184 -16.85 -13.95 5.11
C LEU A 184 -15.50 -14.50 4.62
N PRO A 185 -15.16 -15.77 4.91
CA PRO A 185 -13.94 -16.37 4.35
C PRO A 185 -13.97 -16.50 2.82
N GLY A 186 -15.16 -16.44 2.22
CA GLY A 186 -15.41 -16.46 0.78
C GLY A 186 -16.91 -16.47 0.49
N ASP A 187 -17.28 -16.38 -0.78
CA ASP A 187 -18.66 -16.14 -1.23
C ASP A 187 -19.61 -17.35 -1.06
N LYS A 188 -19.09 -18.57 -0.93
CA LYS A 188 -19.90 -19.79 -0.87
C LYS A 188 -19.71 -20.63 0.39
N TRP A 189 -19.32 -20.00 1.48
CA TRP A 189 -19.14 -20.70 2.77
C TRP A 189 -20.45 -20.90 3.55
N GLY A 190 -21.54 -20.24 3.17
CA GLY A 190 -22.85 -20.37 3.79
C GLY A 190 -22.83 -20.09 5.31
N ASP A 191 -23.58 -20.87 6.10
CA ASP A 191 -23.66 -20.70 7.55
C ASP A 191 -22.32 -20.87 8.27
N ALA A 192 -21.43 -21.72 7.74
CA ALA A 192 -20.06 -21.88 8.26
C ALA A 192 -19.28 -20.57 8.14
N GLY A 193 -19.35 -19.88 7.00
CA GLY A 193 -18.71 -18.58 6.78
C GLY A 193 -19.27 -17.48 7.69
N THR A 194 -20.57 -17.48 7.92
CA THR A 194 -21.21 -16.51 8.84
C THR A 194 -20.74 -16.66 10.27
N ASN A 195 -20.48 -17.87 10.75
CA ASN A 195 -20.12 -18.16 12.14
C ASN A 195 -18.62 -18.35 12.37
N THR A 196 -17.81 -18.40 11.30
CA THR A 196 -16.38 -18.62 11.38
C THR A 196 -15.65 -17.54 10.59
N LYS A 197 -14.67 -16.90 11.18
CA LYS A 197 -13.89 -15.82 10.57
C LYS A 197 -12.41 -16.17 10.58
N ASN A 198 -11.72 -15.82 9.50
CA ASN A 198 -10.26 -15.89 9.44
C ASN A 198 -9.70 -14.47 9.56
N PRO A 199 -9.13 -14.07 10.71
CA PRO A 199 -8.57 -12.73 10.85
C PRO A 199 -7.51 -12.40 9.78
N GLY A 200 -6.71 -13.37 9.36
CA GLY A 200 -5.70 -13.20 8.32
C GLY A 200 -6.24 -12.82 6.93
N TYR A 201 -7.55 -12.93 6.69
CA TYR A 201 -8.17 -12.57 5.41
C TYR A 201 -8.54 -11.09 5.32
N PHE A 202 -8.71 -10.41 6.45
CA PHE A 202 -9.06 -8.99 6.49
C PHE A 202 -7.80 -8.11 6.49
N ASP A 203 -7.83 -7.01 5.73
CA ASP A 203 -6.73 -6.05 5.66
C ASP A 203 -7.20 -4.63 6.03
N PRO A 204 -6.85 -4.12 7.22
CA PRO A 204 -7.27 -2.79 7.66
C PRO A 204 -6.69 -1.66 6.82
N ALA A 205 -5.52 -1.85 6.19
CA ALA A 205 -4.89 -0.83 5.35
C ALA A 205 -5.66 -0.59 4.06
N TYR A 206 -6.41 -1.59 3.59
CA TYR A 206 -7.14 -1.49 2.33
C TYR A 206 -8.52 -0.83 2.47
N MET A 207 -9.08 -0.74 3.67
CA MET A 207 -10.41 -0.16 3.86
C MET A 207 -10.49 1.30 3.41
N PRO A 208 -9.57 2.21 3.81
CA PRO A 208 -9.53 3.56 3.25
C PRO A 208 -9.25 3.62 1.75
N LEU A 209 -8.47 2.65 1.24
CA LEU A 209 -8.16 2.54 -0.18
C LEU A 209 -9.40 2.17 -1.01
N PHE A 210 -10.19 1.20 -0.54
CA PHE A 210 -11.44 0.80 -1.20
C PHE A 210 -12.49 1.92 -1.16
N ALA A 211 -12.58 2.65 -0.07
CA ALA A 211 -13.43 3.81 0.04
C ALA A 211 -13.10 4.94 -0.96
N LEU A 212 -11.83 5.06 -1.35
CA LEU A 212 -11.39 6.02 -2.37
C LEU A 212 -11.88 5.64 -3.78
N ILE A 213 -12.04 4.35 -4.06
CA ILE A 213 -12.45 3.82 -5.37
C ILE A 213 -13.96 3.62 -5.44
N ASP A 214 -14.55 3.01 -4.43
CA ASP A 214 -15.98 2.75 -4.30
C ASP A 214 -16.64 3.84 -3.44
N THR A 215 -16.67 5.05 -3.99
CA THR A 215 -17.13 6.27 -3.29
C THR A 215 -18.59 6.19 -2.82
N GLU A 216 -19.42 5.42 -3.52
CA GLU A 216 -20.82 5.20 -3.17
C GLU A 216 -20.97 4.40 -1.86
N ASN A 217 -20.00 3.57 -1.52
CA ASN A 217 -19.96 2.76 -0.32
C ASN A 217 -18.80 3.16 0.62
N ALA A 218 -18.29 4.39 0.51
CA ALA A 218 -17.10 4.83 1.26
C ALA A 218 -17.27 4.68 2.78
N GLU A 219 -18.45 4.97 3.32
CA GLU A 219 -18.74 4.82 4.75
C GLU A 219 -18.76 3.35 5.18
N PHE A 220 -19.27 2.45 4.35
CA PHE A 220 -19.22 1.03 4.60
C PHE A 220 -17.77 0.56 4.79
N TRP A 221 -16.87 0.95 3.89
CA TRP A 221 -15.48 0.53 3.94
C TRP A 221 -14.72 1.14 5.13
N LYS A 222 -14.81 2.48 5.29
CA LYS A 222 -14.03 3.22 6.29
C LYS A 222 -14.47 2.95 7.73
N THR A 223 -15.74 2.68 7.94
CA THR A 223 -16.33 2.59 9.28
C THR A 223 -16.90 1.21 9.52
N THR A 224 -17.92 0.78 8.75
CA THR A 224 -18.66 -0.44 9.05
C THR A 224 -17.77 -1.68 8.96
N ALA A 225 -17.10 -1.91 7.82
CA ALA A 225 -16.22 -3.06 7.62
C ALA A 225 -14.95 -2.95 8.45
N TYR A 226 -14.32 -1.77 8.49
CA TYR A 226 -13.14 -1.54 9.29
C TYR A 226 -13.38 -1.84 10.77
N ASP A 227 -14.40 -1.23 11.39
CA ASP A 227 -14.65 -1.37 12.84
C ASP A 227 -15.04 -2.79 13.23
N ALA A 228 -15.91 -3.43 12.42
CA ALA A 228 -16.34 -4.80 12.68
C ALA A 228 -15.16 -5.78 12.72
N ASN A 229 -14.25 -5.69 11.75
CA ASN A 229 -13.13 -6.62 11.62
C ASN A 229 -11.95 -6.25 12.51
N MET A 230 -11.67 -4.97 12.75
CA MET A 230 -10.68 -4.58 13.76
C MET A 230 -11.09 -5.07 15.15
N LYS A 231 -12.38 -5.12 15.46
CA LYS A 231 -12.85 -5.71 16.72
C LYS A 231 -12.57 -7.21 16.82
N LEU A 232 -12.64 -7.96 15.71
CA LEU A 232 -12.21 -9.37 15.69
C LEU A 232 -10.73 -9.50 16.04
N TYR A 233 -9.86 -8.69 15.42
CA TYR A 233 -8.43 -8.65 15.72
C TYR A 233 -8.17 -8.32 17.19
N GLU A 234 -8.77 -7.24 17.71
CA GLU A 234 -8.61 -6.80 19.10
C GLU A 234 -9.06 -7.87 20.08
N THR A 235 -10.18 -8.55 19.79
CA THR A 235 -10.70 -9.63 20.66
C THR A 235 -9.72 -10.79 20.63
N SER A 236 -9.37 -11.31 19.45
CA SER A 236 -8.49 -12.47 19.31
C SER A 236 -7.11 -12.21 19.93
N SER A 237 -6.47 -11.11 19.59
CA SER A 237 -5.17 -10.70 20.18
C SER A 237 -5.28 -10.43 21.67
N GLY A 238 -6.43 -9.90 22.15
CA GLY A 238 -6.70 -9.56 23.53
C GLY A 238 -6.77 -10.75 24.49
N GLU A 239 -7.18 -11.91 24.00
CA GLU A 239 -7.38 -13.12 24.80
C GLU A 239 -6.08 -13.71 25.38
N VAL A 240 -4.94 -13.45 24.75
CA VAL A 240 -3.65 -14.10 25.07
C VAL A 240 -2.53 -13.11 25.33
N SER A 241 -1.58 -13.48 26.19
CA SER A 241 -0.43 -12.61 26.51
C SER A 241 0.52 -12.38 25.33
N THR A 242 0.62 -13.33 24.40
CA THR A 242 1.45 -13.22 23.19
C THR A 242 0.97 -12.16 22.20
N GLY A 243 -0.31 -11.77 22.29
CA GLY A 243 -0.91 -10.84 21.33
C GLY A 243 -1.20 -11.44 19.96
N LEU A 244 -0.91 -12.72 19.74
CA LEU A 244 -1.14 -13.40 18.48
C LEU A 244 -2.63 -13.57 18.21
N VAL A 245 -3.06 -13.38 16.96
CA VAL A 245 -4.42 -13.71 16.53
C VAL A 245 -4.54 -15.20 16.23
N ASP A 246 -5.75 -15.72 16.26
CA ASP A 246 -6.01 -17.12 15.91
C ASP A 246 -6.09 -17.34 14.41
N ASP A 247 -5.82 -18.54 13.94
CA ASP A 247 -6.08 -18.94 12.56
C ASP A 247 -7.57 -18.77 12.24
N TRP A 248 -8.43 -19.26 13.15
CA TRP A 248 -9.87 -19.17 12.98
C TRP A 248 -10.55 -18.71 14.27
N THR A 249 -11.47 -17.77 14.16
CA THR A 249 -12.28 -17.26 15.27
C THR A 249 -13.76 -17.51 15.04
N ASP A 250 -14.56 -17.39 16.10
CA ASP A 250 -15.99 -17.20 15.94
C ASP A 250 -16.28 -15.77 15.42
N LYS A 251 -17.54 -15.47 15.11
CA LYS A 251 -17.99 -14.16 14.63
C LYS A 251 -17.79 -13.01 15.62
N ASN A 252 -17.43 -13.29 16.88
CA ASN A 252 -17.11 -12.29 17.90
C ASN A 252 -15.60 -12.13 18.12
N GLY A 253 -14.77 -12.85 17.35
CA GLY A 253 -13.32 -12.81 17.46
C GLY A 253 -12.73 -13.72 18.51
N LYS A 254 -13.54 -14.62 19.13
CA LYS A 254 -13.04 -15.60 20.09
C LYS A 254 -12.33 -16.73 19.39
N SER A 255 -11.22 -17.14 19.99
CA SER A 255 -10.40 -18.26 19.51
C SER A 255 -11.20 -19.54 19.37
N ARG A 256 -10.90 -20.31 18.30
CA ARG A 256 -11.41 -21.66 18.08
C ARG A 256 -10.36 -22.74 18.32
N ASP A 257 -9.12 -22.47 17.94
CA ASP A 257 -8.08 -23.48 17.87
C ASP A 257 -6.89 -23.19 18.79
N ASP A 258 -6.80 -21.98 19.36
CA ASP A 258 -5.67 -21.48 20.17
C ASP A 258 -4.34 -21.55 19.38
N GLU A 259 -4.40 -21.37 18.06
CA GLU A 259 -3.28 -21.56 17.16
C GLU A 259 -3.04 -20.35 16.27
N TYR A 260 -1.79 -19.90 16.21
CA TYR A 260 -1.27 -19.03 15.18
C TYR A 260 -0.45 -19.87 14.22
N SER A 261 -1.03 -20.17 13.06
CA SER A 261 -0.41 -21.01 12.04
C SER A 261 -0.36 -20.30 10.69
N TYR A 262 -0.46 -21.03 9.60
CA TYR A 262 -0.36 -20.48 8.25
C TYR A 262 -1.50 -19.49 7.94
N ASP A 263 -2.71 -19.74 8.44
CA ASP A 263 -3.84 -18.84 8.22
C ASP A 263 -3.64 -17.47 8.91
N ALA A 264 -3.29 -17.47 10.19
CA ALA A 264 -3.05 -16.25 10.95
C ALA A 264 -1.76 -15.51 10.54
N SER A 265 -0.82 -16.18 9.86
CA SER A 265 0.48 -15.60 9.51
C SER A 265 0.38 -14.33 8.66
N ARG A 266 -0.74 -14.09 7.99
CA ARG A 266 -0.99 -12.88 7.21
C ARG A 266 -1.38 -11.68 8.07
N ALA A 267 -1.92 -11.90 9.27
CA ALA A 267 -2.45 -10.85 10.13
C ALA A 267 -1.41 -9.81 10.57
N PRO A 268 -0.18 -10.17 11.02
CA PRO A 268 0.83 -9.18 11.40
C PRO A 268 1.20 -8.25 10.24
N TRP A 269 1.40 -8.78 9.04
CA TRP A 269 1.69 -7.99 7.85
C TRP A 269 0.58 -6.99 7.51
N ARG A 270 -0.68 -7.45 7.57
CA ARG A 270 -1.85 -6.60 7.27
C ARG A 270 -2.00 -5.47 8.29
N ASN A 271 -1.81 -5.77 9.57
CA ASN A 271 -1.80 -4.76 10.63
C ASN A 271 -0.63 -3.77 10.48
N ALA A 272 0.59 -4.29 10.32
CA ALA A 272 1.79 -3.47 10.15
C ALA A 272 1.65 -2.52 8.94
N LYS A 273 1.00 -2.97 7.86
CA LYS A 273 0.71 -2.14 6.70
C LYS A 273 -0.23 -0.98 7.04
N ALA A 274 -1.26 -1.20 7.86
CA ALA A 274 -2.14 -0.12 8.33
C ALA A 274 -1.39 0.89 9.21
N VAL A 275 -0.47 0.44 10.05
CA VAL A 275 0.43 1.32 10.80
C VAL A 275 1.30 2.15 9.84
N CYS A 276 1.96 1.50 8.88
CA CYS A 276 2.82 2.17 7.91
C CYS A 276 2.06 3.21 7.08
N TRP A 277 0.94 2.82 6.49
CA TRP A 277 0.22 3.64 5.52
C TRP A 277 -0.62 4.75 6.15
N HIS A 278 -1.19 4.51 7.33
CA HIS A 278 -2.21 5.37 7.92
C HIS A 278 -1.87 5.84 9.35
N GLY A 279 -0.81 5.32 9.97
CA GLY A 279 -0.53 5.56 11.38
C GLY A 279 -1.63 5.00 12.29
N ASP A 280 -2.24 3.88 11.90
CA ASP A 280 -3.40 3.28 12.56
C ASP A 280 -3.05 2.87 14.00
N GLN A 281 -3.72 3.49 14.97
CA GLN A 281 -3.42 3.29 16.39
C GLN A 281 -4.01 1.99 16.95
N ARG A 282 -5.09 1.47 16.37
CA ARG A 282 -5.67 0.18 16.77
C ARG A 282 -4.76 -0.96 16.31
N ALA A 283 -4.33 -0.93 15.06
CA ALA A 283 -3.34 -1.86 14.52
C ALA A 283 -2.01 -1.77 15.28
N LEU A 284 -1.53 -0.56 15.58
CA LEU A 284 -0.30 -0.34 16.35
C LEU A 284 -0.37 -0.94 17.76
N ALA A 285 -1.53 -0.88 18.42
CA ALA A 285 -1.71 -1.46 19.75
C ALA A 285 -1.61 -3.00 19.72
N ILE A 286 -2.13 -3.63 18.66
CA ILE A 286 -2.02 -5.07 18.44
C ILE A 286 -0.57 -5.45 18.15
N ASP A 287 0.10 -4.74 17.23
CA ASP A 287 1.49 -5.00 16.86
C ASP A 287 2.44 -4.84 18.04
N LYS A 288 2.25 -3.83 18.91
CA LYS A 288 3.06 -3.66 20.13
C LYS A 288 2.98 -4.87 21.05
N LYS A 289 1.78 -5.44 21.21
CA LYS A 289 1.59 -6.63 22.04
C LYS A 289 2.26 -7.87 21.45
N MET A 290 2.13 -8.08 20.12
CA MET A 290 2.83 -9.16 19.42
C MET A 290 4.35 -8.97 19.47
N ALA A 291 4.84 -7.74 19.30
CA ALA A 291 6.27 -7.43 19.30
C ALA A 291 6.97 -7.78 20.64
N GLU A 292 6.28 -7.66 21.75
CA GLU A 292 6.81 -8.09 23.06
C GLU A 292 7.12 -9.59 23.04
N PHE A 293 6.21 -10.42 22.56
CA PHE A 293 6.43 -11.85 22.39
C PHE A 293 7.55 -12.14 21.39
N VAL A 294 7.44 -11.57 20.18
CA VAL A 294 8.39 -11.81 19.09
C VAL A 294 9.81 -11.42 19.48
N SER A 295 10.00 -10.30 20.16
CA SER A 295 11.32 -9.82 20.58
C SER A 295 11.98 -10.73 21.60
N SER A 296 11.21 -11.54 22.32
CA SER A 296 11.74 -12.51 23.30
C SER A 296 12.30 -13.78 22.66
N VAL A 297 11.99 -14.02 21.37
CA VAL A 297 12.42 -15.20 20.61
C VAL A 297 13.56 -14.82 19.67
N PRO A 298 14.73 -15.52 19.70
CA PRO A 298 15.74 -15.36 18.64
C PRO A 298 15.17 -15.73 17.27
N ALA A 299 15.55 -14.99 16.23
CA ALA A 299 15.01 -15.20 14.87
C ALA A 299 15.25 -16.63 14.36
N SER A 300 16.45 -17.19 14.64
CA SER A 300 16.83 -18.57 14.30
C SER A 300 16.01 -19.66 15.03
N ASN A 301 15.28 -19.28 16.09
CA ASN A 301 14.41 -20.17 16.85
C ASN A 301 12.92 -19.97 16.53
N MET A 302 12.57 -18.93 15.79
CA MET A 302 11.16 -18.67 15.45
C MET A 302 10.61 -19.78 14.56
N ARG A 303 9.59 -20.45 15.03
CA ARG A 303 8.94 -21.59 14.38
C ARG A 303 7.44 -21.53 14.59
N GLY A 304 6.69 -21.99 13.60
CA GLY A 304 5.26 -22.21 13.72
C GLY A 304 4.88 -23.70 13.61
N PRO A 305 3.62 -24.02 13.81
CA PRO A 305 2.59 -23.18 14.43
C PRO A 305 2.94 -22.76 15.87
N VAL A 306 2.42 -21.62 16.32
CA VAL A 306 2.62 -21.13 17.69
C VAL A 306 1.34 -21.33 18.50
N LYS A 307 1.42 -21.99 19.64
CA LYS A 307 0.31 -22.05 20.57
C LYS A 307 0.12 -20.69 21.23
N ARG A 308 -0.95 -19.99 20.93
CA ARG A 308 -1.17 -18.58 21.28
C ARG A 308 -1.16 -18.34 22.79
N SER A 309 -1.84 -19.19 23.55
CA SER A 309 -1.99 -19.05 25.00
C SER A 309 -0.68 -19.19 25.78
N SER A 310 0.27 -20.01 25.30
CA SER A 310 1.55 -20.29 25.96
C SER A 310 2.78 -19.70 25.28
N GLY A 311 2.69 -19.34 23.99
CA GLY A 311 3.84 -18.98 23.17
C GLY A 311 4.72 -20.18 22.78
N SER A 312 4.23 -21.42 22.97
CA SER A 312 4.99 -22.62 22.59
C SER A 312 5.13 -22.70 21.07
N LEU A 313 6.38 -22.84 20.62
CA LEU A 313 6.72 -22.89 19.20
C LEU A 313 6.56 -24.31 18.65
N GLY A 314 6.13 -24.42 17.40
CA GLY A 314 6.08 -25.66 16.63
C GLY A 314 7.43 -26.08 16.06
N ASN A 315 7.39 -26.73 14.89
CA ASN A 315 8.61 -27.29 14.26
C ASN A 315 8.99 -26.59 12.95
N ASP A 316 8.10 -25.81 12.34
CA ASP A 316 8.28 -25.24 11.00
C ASP A 316 9.09 -23.94 11.06
N HIS A 317 10.39 -24.05 10.79
CA HIS A 317 11.27 -22.90 10.65
C HIS A 317 11.35 -22.48 9.18
N ASN A 318 10.51 -21.53 8.79
CA ASN A 318 10.42 -21.05 7.40
C ASN A 318 10.15 -19.55 7.33
N SER A 319 10.22 -19.00 6.12
CA SER A 319 10.04 -17.56 5.91
C SER A 319 8.67 -17.05 6.30
N THR A 320 7.62 -17.86 6.24
CA THR A 320 6.26 -17.45 6.65
C THR A 320 6.26 -17.00 8.10
N PHE A 321 6.71 -17.84 9.03
CA PHE A 321 6.68 -17.50 10.46
C PHE A 321 7.70 -16.44 10.85
N VAL A 322 8.90 -16.51 10.25
CA VAL A 322 9.97 -15.53 10.54
C VAL A 322 9.57 -14.15 10.06
N THR A 323 9.11 -14.00 8.80
CA THR A 323 8.86 -12.67 8.24
C THR A 323 7.53 -12.07 8.67
N SER A 324 6.48 -12.89 8.84
CA SER A 324 5.18 -12.38 9.28
C SER A 324 5.27 -11.77 10.68
N LEU A 325 5.85 -12.52 11.63
CA LEU A 325 6.03 -12.04 13.00
C LEU A 325 7.04 -10.88 13.09
N MET A 326 8.05 -10.85 12.21
CA MET A 326 8.97 -9.72 12.07
C MET A 326 8.24 -8.40 11.88
N THR A 327 7.13 -8.39 11.12
CA THR A 327 6.44 -7.13 10.82
C THR A 327 5.88 -6.43 12.04
N ALA A 328 5.54 -7.14 13.11
CA ALA A 328 5.10 -6.53 14.36
C ALA A 328 6.20 -5.68 15.04
N LEU A 329 7.47 -6.00 14.80
CA LEU A 329 8.61 -5.28 15.40
C LEU A 329 8.75 -3.83 14.91
N ILE A 330 8.07 -3.45 13.82
CA ILE A 330 8.02 -2.06 13.34
C ILE A 330 7.36 -1.10 14.34
N SER A 331 6.64 -1.63 15.31
CA SER A 331 5.78 -0.89 16.24
C SER A 331 6.54 0.01 17.24
N ASP A 332 7.85 -0.20 17.44
CA ASP A 332 8.66 0.60 18.37
C ASP A 332 10.14 0.54 18.01
N ALA A 333 10.83 1.68 18.07
CA ALA A 333 12.26 1.81 17.77
C ALA A 333 13.16 0.97 18.68
N LYS A 334 12.70 0.60 19.87
CA LYS A 334 13.44 -0.29 20.78
C LYS A 334 13.72 -1.69 20.18
N TYR A 335 12.92 -2.08 19.16
CA TYR A 335 13.05 -3.37 18.48
C TYR A 335 13.94 -3.33 17.22
N GLN A 336 14.59 -2.20 16.90
CA GLN A 336 15.40 -2.05 15.68
C GLN A 336 16.36 -3.21 15.46
N SER A 337 17.19 -3.54 16.47
CA SER A 337 18.17 -4.62 16.37
C SER A 337 17.51 -6.00 16.13
N LYS A 338 16.32 -6.19 16.71
CA LYS A 338 15.58 -7.44 16.54
C LYS A 338 14.93 -7.52 15.15
N LEU A 339 14.45 -6.42 14.62
CA LEU A 339 13.93 -6.32 13.25
C LEU A 339 15.02 -6.68 12.22
N ASP A 340 16.23 -6.12 12.39
CA ASP A 340 17.38 -6.42 11.53
C ASP A 340 17.82 -7.89 11.64
N GLU A 341 17.80 -8.47 12.86
CA GLU A 341 18.09 -9.90 13.11
C GLU A 341 17.11 -10.81 12.35
N TYR A 342 15.80 -10.52 12.43
CA TYR A 342 14.77 -11.31 11.75
C TYR A 342 14.87 -11.23 10.23
N TRP A 343 15.19 -10.05 9.69
CA TRP A 343 15.43 -9.93 8.25
C TRP A 343 16.67 -10.71 7.79
N ALA A 344 17.76 -10.65 8.54
CA ALA A 344 18.96 -11.42 8.22
C ALA A 344 18.68 -12.92 8.19
N GLU A 345 17.92 -13.44 9.16
CA GLU A 345 17.45 -14.84 9.17
C GLU A 345 16.60 -15.17 7.96
N ALA A 346 15.60 -14.31 7.65
CA ALA A 346 14.71 -14.52 6.51
C ALA A 346 15.44 -14.61 5.17
N VAL A 347 16.49 -13.79 4.98
CA VAL A 347 17.33 -13.83 3.77
C VAL A 347 18.13 -15.13 3.66
N ALA A 348 18.52 -15.72 4.78
CA ALA A 348 19.28 -16.97 4.82
C ALA A 348 18.42 -18.22 4.57
N LEU A 349 17.09 -18.13 4.83
CA LEU A 349 16.17 -19.26 4.63
C LEU A 349 15.94 -19.54 3.14
N GLY A 350 16.02 -20.81 2.77
CA GLY A 350 15.53 -21.34 1.50
C GLY A 350 14.02 -21.55 1.57
N ASP A 351 13.31 -21.21 0.49
CA ASP A 351 11.86 -21.39 0.41
C ASP A 351 11.49 -22.25 -0.78
N GLU A 352 10.54 -23.16 -0.60
CA GLU A 352 10.18 -24.16 -1.60
C GLU A 352 8.82 -23.89 -2.25
N ASN A 353 7.87 -23.20 -1.58
CA ASN A 353 6.51 -22.97 -2.08
C ASN A 353 6.20 -21.47 -2.26
N TYR A 354 5.08 -21.20 -2.95
CA TYR A 354 4.65 -19.83 -3.24
C TYR A 354 4.36 -19.02 -1.98
N PHE A 355 3.78 -19.66 -0.96
CA PHE A 355 3.34 -18.98 0.26
C PHE A 355 4.55 -18.41 1.02
N ASN A 356 5.56 -19.26 1.29
CA ASN A 356 6.79 -18.86 1.95
C ASN A 356 7.55 -17.77 1.16
N GLN A 357 7.70 -17.98 -0.17
CA GLN A 357 8.43 -17.01 -1.00
C GLN A 357 7.68 -15.69 -1.14
N SER A 358 6.36 -15.71 -1.37
CA SER A 358 5.58 -14.49 -1.57
C SER A 358 5.47 -13.68 -0.29
N LEU A 359 5.21 -14.31 0.87
CA LEU A 359 5.17 -13.61 2.15
C LEU A 359 6.53 -13.04 2.55
N LYS A 360 7.66 -13.74 2.30
CA LYS A 360 8.99 -13.16 2.46
C LYS A 360 9.14 -11.86 1.69
N LEU A 361 8.74 -11.85 0.42
CA LEU A 361 8.83 -10.67 -0.44
C LEU A 361 7.91 -9.55 0.03
N LEU A 362 6.64 -9.83 0.31
CA LEU A 362 5.66 -8.82 0.72
C LEU A 362 6.00 -8.20 2.08
N ASN A 363 6.37 -9.03 3.06
CA ASN A 363 6.79 -8.58 4.38
C ASN A 363 8.10 -7.77 4.28
N GLY A 364 9.07 -8.25 3.50
CA GLY A 364 10.33 -7.55 3.26
C GLY A 364 10.14 -6.21 2.56
N LEU A 365 9.27 -6.12 1.54
CA LEU A 365 8.90 -4.86 0.90
C LEU A 365 8.35 -3.86 1.92
N LEU A 366 7.48 -4.30 2.83
CA LEU A 366 6.90 -3.43 3.85
C LEU A 366 7.97 -2.90 4.81
N VAL A 367 8.74 -3.78 5.44
CA VAL A 367 9.71 -3.36 6.49
C VAL A 367 10.94 -2.63 5.94
N SER A 368 11.20 -2.70 4.64
CA SER A 368 12.25 -1.94 3.95
C SER A 368 11.79 -0.59 3.37
N GLY A 369 10.49 -0.25 3.48
CA GLY A 369 9.94 0.96 2.90
C GLY A 369 9.59 0.85 1.41
N ASN A 370 9.60 -0.36 0.84
CA ASN A 370 9.35 -0.58 -0.58
C ASN A 370 7.88 -0.97 -0.91
N MET A 371 6.95 -0.74 0.04
CA MET A 371 5.51 -0.93 -0.16
C MET A 371 4.72 0.31 0.29
N PRO A 372 4.97 1.51 -0.28
CA PRO A 372 4.18 2.68 0.06
C PRO A 372 2.74 2.57 -0.47
N ASN A 373 1.84 3.32 0.16
CA ASN A 373 0.51 3.56 -0.41
C ASN A 373 0.64 4.48 -1.62
N LEU A 374 0.59 3.94 -2.83
CA LEU A 374 0.78 4.71 -4.07
C LEU A 374 -0.37 5.70 -4.31
N ALA A 375 -1.56 5.44 -3.78
CA ALA A 375 -2.68 6.37 -3.84
C ALA A 375 -2.43 7.64 -3.02
N ALA A 376 -1.77 7.54 -1.87
CA ALA A 376 -1.42 8.68 -1.04
C ALA A 376 -0.27 9.54 -1.65
N ALA A 377 0.63 8.91 -2.39
CA ALA A 377 1.76 9.61 -3.02
C ALA A 377 1.35 10.56 -4.15
N GLN A 378 0.22 10.35 -4.79
CA GLN A 378 -0.33 11.25 -5.83
C GLN A 378 -0.93 12.55 -5.26
N THR A 379 -1.18 12.62 -3.97
CA THR A 379 -1.65 13.85 -3.32
C THR A 379 -0.53 14.82 -2.95
N GLY A 380 0.75 14.41 -3.14
CA GLY A 380 1.95 15.25 -3.06
C GLY A 380 2.28 15.91 -4.42
N PRO A 381 3.17 16.93 -4.46
CA PRO A 381 3.64 17.47 -5.74
C PRO A 381 4.35 16.37 -6.52
N GLY A 382 3.75 15.99 -7.65
CA GLY A 382 4.28 14.96 -8.55
C GLY A 382 5.72 15.27 -9.00
N PRO A 383 6.51 14.27 -9.42
CA PRO A 383 7.83 14.49 -9.96
C PRO A 383 7.72 15.37 -11.19
N GLN A 384 8.39 16.53 -11.16
CA GLN A 384 8.50 17.39 -12.34
C GLN A 384 9.27 16.61 -13.42
N SER A 385 8.59 16.26 -14.50
CA SER A 385 9.24 15.77 -15.69
C SER A 385 10.10 16.91 -16.27
N SER A 386 11.41 16.81 -16.11
CA SER A 386 12.37 17.68 -16.78
C SER A 386 12.45 17.33 -18.26
N SER A 387 11.54 17.85 -19.07
CA SER A 387 11.72 17.92 -20.51
C SER A 387 12.40 19.24 -20.86
N SER A 388 13.73 19.25 -20.87
CA SER A 388 14.52 20.31 -21.48
C SER A 388 14.41 20.21 -23.01
N VAL A 389 13.54 21.01 -23.61
CA VAL A 389 13.62 21.29 -25.03
C VAL A 389 14.47 22.53 -25.20
N VAL A 390 15.69 22.32 -25.66
CA VAL A 390 16.54 23.37 -26.19
C VAL A 390 15.96 23.81 -27.55
N SER A 391 15.50 25.05 -27.63
CA SER A 391 15.28 25.71 -28.92
C SER A 391 16.02 27.02 -28.97
N SER A 392 16.88 27.11 -29.98
CA SER A 392 17.79 28.16 -30.29
C SER A 392 17.10 29.44 -30.78
N SER A 393 17.60 30.53 -30.25
CA SER A 393 17.83 31.88 -30.79
C SER A 393 17.00 32.43 -31.96
N SER A 394 16.42 33.63 -31.75
CA SER A 394 16.67 34.79 -32.58
C SER A 394 16.39 36.10 -31.84
N VAL A 395 17.34 37.01 -31.96
CA VAL A 395 17.42 38.33 -31.33
C VAL A 395 16.72 39.35 -32.22
N VAL A 396 15.93 40.27 -31.68
CA VAL A 396 15.76 41.65 -32.14
C VAL A 396 15.33 42.56 -30.94
N PRO A 397 15.89 43.78 -30.85
CA PRO A 397 15.85 44.62 -29.67
C PRO A 397 14.72 45.68 -29.65
N PRO A 398 14.72 46.64 -28.68
CA PRO A 398 13.55 47.06 -27.95
C PRO A 398 12.92 48.35 -28.44
N GLN A 399 11.67 48.59 -28.09
CA GLN A 399 11.13 49.95 -28.00
C GLN A 399 10.31 50.16 -26.75
N SER A 400 10.66 51.20 -26.07
CA SER A 400 10.10 51.80 -24.87
C SER A 400 8.75 52.46 -25.13
N SER A 401 7.81 52.36 -24.18
CA SER A 401 6.97 53.48 -23.74
C SER A 401 6.31 53.20 -22.41
N SER A 402 6.45 54.17 -21.54
CA SER A 402 5.98 54.30 -20.19
C SER A 402 4.47 54.54 -20.10
N SER A 403 3.82 53.95 -19.10
CA SER A 403 2.74 54.61 -18.35
C SER A 403 2.50 53.94 -17.01
N ILE A 404 2.55 54.78 -15.99
CA ILE A 404 2.37 54.53 -14.56
C ILE A 404 0.88 54.38 -14.25
N VAL A 405 0.45 53.28 -13.65
CA VAL A 405 -0.76 53.22 -12.83
C VAL A 405 -0.48 52.31 -11.63
N GLY A 406 -0.82 52.82 -10.44
CA GLY A 406 -0.46 52.31 -9.12
C GLY A 406 -1.16 50.96 -8.74
N PRO A 407 -0.76 50.43 -7.60
CA PRO A 407 -1.05 49.05 -7.25
C PRO A 407 -2.45 48.87 -6.66
N ARG A 408 -3.25 48.01 -7.25
CA ARG A 408 -4.37 47.37 -6.57
C ARG A 408 -3.95 45.96 -6.16
N SER A 409 -3.96 45.71 -4.86
CA SER A 409 -3.83 44.41 -4.27
C SER A 409 -5.01 43.51 -4.65
N SER A 410 -4.75 42.46 -5.40
CA SER A 410 -5.68 41.34 -5.57
C SER A 410 -5.01 40.08 -5.02
N SER A 411 -5.48 39.63 -3.88
CA SER A 411 -5.19 38.32 -3.35
C SER A 411 -5.88 37.28 -4.24
N SER A 412 -5.11 36.64 -5.15
CA SER A 412 -5.61 35.50 -5.88
C SER A 412 -5.44 34.24 -5.03
N THR A 413 -6.52 33.84 -4.39
CA THR A 413 -6.69 32.54 -3.80
C THR A 413 -6.91 31.54 -4.94
N ILE A 414 -5.93 30.69 -5.23
CA ILE A 414 -6.19 29.50 -6.04
C ILE A 414 -6.73 28.47 -5.06
N ALA A 415 -8.04 28.42 -4.94
CA ALA A 415 -8.74 27.34 -4.29
C ALA A 415 -8.89 26.21 -5.33
N ILE A 416 -8.18 25.12 -5.14
CA ILE A 416 -8.56 23.85 -5.74
C ILE A 416 -9.73 23.36 -4.91
N ALA A 417 -10.93 23.35 -5.49
CA ALA A 417 -12.14 22.94 -4.81
C ALA A 417 -12.10 21.44 -4.54
N PRO A 418 -12.23 21.01 -3.28
CA PRO A 418 -12.60 19.63 -2.98
C PRO A 418 -14.10 19.51 -2.98
N ASP A 419 -14.58 18.37 -3.43
CA ASP A 419 -15.98 17.94 -3.39
C ASP A 419 -16.52 18.00 -1.96
N GLN A 420 -17.72 18.54 -1.80
CA GLN A 420 -18.31 18.90 -0.51
C GLN A 420 -18.92 17.68 0.16
N SER A 421 -18.20 17.02 1.06
CA SER A 421 -18.79 16.25 2.19
C SER A 421 -17.80 15.79 3.26
N ALA A 422 -16.65 16.44 3.45
CA ALA A 422 -15.80 16.21 4.61
C ALA A 422 -15.75 17.48 5.46
N VAL A 423 -15.77 17.35 6.77
CA VAL A 423 -15.62 18.44 7.76
C VAL A 423 -14.47 19.33 7.32
N ALA A 424 -14.79 20.54 6.90
CA ALA A 424 -13.87 21.44 6.23
C ALA A 424 -12.72 21.81 7.17
N SER A 425 -11.52 21.32 6.84
CA SER A 425 -10.29 21.84 7.42
C SER A 425 -9.99 23.18 6.74
N ALA A 426 -9.89 24.27 7.50
CA ALA A 426 -9.58 25.59 6.97
C ALA A 426 -8.29 26.11 7.61
N ILE A 427 -7.40 26.67 6.81
CA ILE A 427 -6.23 27.41 7.26
C ILE A 427 -6.45 28.87 6.86
N GLN A 428 -6.39 29.81 7.80
CA GLN A 428 -6.51 31.25 7.53
C GLN A 428 -5.39 32.00 8.26
N LEU A 429 -4.67 32.83 7.55
CA LEU A 429 -3.70 33.75 8.16
C LEU A 429 -4.39 35.13 8.45
N ARG A 430 -4.30 35.58 9.70
CA ARG A 430 -4.74 36.92 10.13
C ARG A 430 -3.60 37.59 10.88
N GLY A 431 -2.97 38.55 10.23
CA GLY A 431 -1.74 39.18 10.76
C GLY A 431 -0.65 38.12 10.94
N ARG A 432 -0.17 37.92 12.14
CA ARG A 432 0.86 36.92 12.49
C ARG A 432 0.27 35.72 13.27
N THR A 433 -1.01 35.42 13.07
CA THR A 433 -1.69 34.28 13.68
C THR A 433 -2.33 33.44 12.60
N LEU A 434 -2.05 32.13 12.61
CA LEU A 434 -2.65 31.14 11.74
C LEU A 434 -3.82 30.52 12.48
N HIS A 435 -5.02 30.67 11.93
CA HIS A 435 -6.24 30.00 12.40
C HIS A 435 -6.40 28.70 11.65
N VAL A 436 -6.48 27.60 12.38
CA VAL A 436 -6.65 26.26 11.83
C VAL A 436 -7.92 25.65 12.40
N THR A 437 -8.82 25.22 11.50
CA THR A 437 -10.06 24.53 11.86
C THR A 437 -9.96 23.07 11.43
N ASN A 438 -10.04 22.16 12.38
CA ASN A 438 -10.06 20.71 12.13
C ASN A 438 -10.72 19.98 13.31
N SER A 439 -11.21 18.75 13.07
CA SER A 439 -11.61 17.82 14.13
C SER A 439 -10.78 16.54 13.99
N GLY A 440 -9.92 16.25 14.94
CA GLY A 440 -9.03 15.09 14.95
C GLY A 440 -7.54 15.43 15.04
N VAL A 441 -6.69 14.44 14.85
CA VAL A 441 -5.24 14.64 14.90
C VAL A 441 -4.77 15.43 13.69
N ALA A 442 -3.95 16.46 13.93
CA ALA A 442 -3.33 17.27 12.88
C ALA A 442 -1.88 17.59 13.22
N ARG A 443 -1.04 17.67 12.20
CA ARG A 443 0.28 18.26 12.25
C ARG A 443 0.32 19.47 11.33
N VAL A 444 0.80 20.62 11.83
CA VAL A 444 0.91 21.87 11.06
C VAL A 444 2.36 22.30 11.02
N ASP A 445 2.96 22.28 9.84
CA ASP A 445 4.34 22.72 9.60
C ASP A 445 4.38 23.94 8.71
N LEU A 446 5.35 24.83 8.96
CA LEU A 446 5.66 25.99 8.13
C LEU A 446 6.94 25.70 7.34
N PHE A 447 6.88 25.85 6.02
CA PHE A 447 8.00 25.64 5.11
C PHE A 447 8.44 26.97 4.47
N ASN A 448 9.73 27.11 4.20
CA ASN A 448 10.23 28.13 3.28
C ASN A 448 10.01 27.72 1.82
N LEU A 449 10.31 28.62 0.88
CA LEU A 449 10.13 28.33 -0.56
C LEU A 449 11.14 27.29 -1.11
N THR A 450 12.17 26.93 -0.35
CA THR A 450 13.10 25.85 -0.72
C THR A 450 12.66 24.48 -0.23
N GLY A 451 11.47 24.40 0.42
CA GLY A 451 10.91 23.14 0.91
C GLY A 451 11.42 22.68 2.28
N SER A 452 12.25 23.51 2.97
CA SER A 452 12.73 23.18 4.30
C SER A 452 11.71 23.59 5.38
N VAL A 453 11.52 22.75 6.41
CA VAL A 453 10.68 23.07 7.56
C VAL A 453 11.31 24.20 8.36
N VAL A 454 10.62 25.33 8.46
CA VAL A 454 11.03 26.48 9.28
C VAL A 454 10.60 26.27 10.72
N LYS A 455 9.39 25.74 10.93
CA LYS A 455 8.85 25.46 12.24
C LYS A 455 7.69 24.48 12.17
N THR A 456 7.63 23.52 13.10
CA THR A 456 6.40 22.78 13.38
C THR A 456 5.55 23.61 14.33
N LEU A 457 4.37 24.01 13.88
CA LEU A 457 3.47 24.92 14.60
C LEU A 457 2.53 24.17 15.53
N TRP A 458 2.13 22.95 15.15
CA TRP A 458 1.24 22.09 15.90
C TRP A 458 1.51 20.60 15.60
N ASN A 459 1.36 19.78 16.61
CA ASN A 459 1.35 18.33 16.44
C ASN A 459 0.50 17.72 17.57
N GLY A 460 -0.74 17.31 17.26
CA GLY A 460 -1.66 16.77 18.23
C GLY A 460 -3.12 16.86 17.80
N HIS A 461 -4.03 16.58 18.73
CA HIS A 461 -5.47 16.62 18.47
C HIS A 461 -5.98 18.07 18.40
N VAL A 462 -6.77 18.39 17.37
CA VAL A 462 -7.48 19.66 17.19
C VAL A 462 -8.98 19.40 17.39
N GLY A 463 -9.56 20.02 18.40
CA GLY A 463 -10.99 19.89 18.72
C GLY A 463 -11.80 21.10 18.22
N GLY A 464 -11.73 21.42 16.93
CA GLY A 464 -12.38 22.59 16.34
C GLY A 464 -11.40 23.63 15.84
N ASN A 465 -11.30 24.80 16.47
CA ASN A 465 -10.42 25.89 16.04
C ASN A 465 -9.20 26.00 16.93
N VAL A 466 -8.01 26.14 16.32
CA VAL A 466 -6.73 26.39 17.00
C VAL A 466 -6.05 27.62 16.39
N GLU A 467 -5.49 28.49 17.24
CA GLU A 467 -4.71 29.66 16.86
C GLU A 467 -3.24 29.39 17.07
N LEU A 468 -2.42 29.51 16.01
CA LEU A 468 -1.00 29.22 16.01
C LEU A 468 -0.21 30.50 15.74
N GLY A 469 0.55 30.93 16.71
CA GLY A 469 1.37 32.14 16.64
C GLY A 469 2.59 31.99 15.72
N LEU A 470 2.81 32.97 14.85
CA LEU A 470 3.96 33.06 13.94
C LEU A 470 4.95 34.15 14.37
N GLN A 471 4.97 34.53 15.67
CA GLN A 471 5.92 35.48 16.22
C GLN A 471 7.35 34.93 16.14
N GLY A 472 8.30 35.79 15.83
CA GLY A 472 9.72 35.43 15.69
C GLY A 472 10.09 34.83 14.33
N ILE A 473 9.13 34.61 13.42
CA ILE A 473 9.40 34.18 12.05
C ILE A 473 9.61 35.46 11.20
N ALA A 474 10.65 35.48 10.38
CA ALA A 474 10.95 36.60 9.49
C ALA A 474 9.80 36.88 8.52
N GLY A 475 9.65 38.16 8.11
CA GLY A 475 8.71 38.52 7.02
C GLY A 475 9.12 37.78 5.74
N GLY A 476 8.12 37.32 4.97
CA GLY A 476 8.42 36.56 3.76
C GLY A 476 7.24 35.70 3.30
N VAL A 477 7.48 34.88 2.27
CA VAL A 477 6.51 33.94 1.72
C VAL A 477 6.86 32.54 2.20
N TYR A 478 5.84 31.86 2.72
CA TYR A 478 5.95 30.52 3.29
C TYR A 478 4.82 29.61 2.77
N VAL A 479 4.98 28.32 2.99
CA VAL A 479 3.92 27.34 2.76
C VAL A 479 3.57 26.70 4.10
N VAL A 480 2.30 26.77 4.48
CA VAL A 480 1.76 26.04 5.62
C VAL A 480 1.26 24.71 5.10
N ARG A 481 1.71 23.62 5.71
CA ARG A 481 1.20 22.27 5.48
C ARG A 481 0.49 21.79 6.73
N MET A 482 -0.78 21.46 6.60
CA MET A 482 -1.54 20.75 7.63
C MET A 482 -1.79 19.31 7.17
N GLN A 483 -1.27 18.36 7.90
CA GLN A 483 -1.52 16.93 7.73
C GLN A 483 -2.55 16.50 8.76
N THR A 484 -3.61 15.81 8.30
CA THR A 484 -4.65 15.23 9.14
C THR A 484 -4.83 13.77 8.75
N GLN A 485 -5.56 13.03 9.56
CA GLN A 485 -5.96 11.65 9.21
C GLN A 485 -6.80 11.56 7.91
N PHE A 486 -7.34 12.68 7.43
CA PHE A 486 -8.17 12.75 6.21
C PHE A 486 -7.41 13.31 5.00
N GLY A 487 -6.14 13.69 5.14
CA GLY A 487 -5.31 14.21 4.05
C GLY A 487 -4.45 15.40 4.44
N THR A 488 -3.78 15.95 3.45
CA THR A 488 -2.88 17.11 3.60
C THR A 488 -3.45 18.34 2.91
N ILE A 489 -3.46 19.46 3.62
CA ILE A 489 -3.79 20.78 3.06
C ILE A 489 -2.51 21.60 3.02
N MET A 490 -2.26 22.23 1.87
CA MET A 490 -1.13 23.16 1.72
C MET A 490 -1.65 24.54 1.33
N GLN A 491 -1.17 25.56 2.01
CA GLN A 491 -1.54 26.95 1.74
C GLN A 491 -0.32 27.85 1.74
N LYS A 492 -0.14 28.64 0.68
CA LYS A 492 0.86 29.69 0.61
C LYS A 492 0.40 30.88 1.46
N VAL A 493 1.26 31.34 2.35
CA VAL A 493 1.01 32.48 3.25
C VAL A 493 2.12 33.49 3.10
N ARG A 494 1.79 34.78 3.29
CA ARG A 494 2.77 35.89 3.33
C ARG A 494 2.72 36.50 4.68
N LEU A 495 3.87 36.52 5.37
CA LEU A 495 4.07 37.22 6.64
C LEU A 495 4.64 38.59 6.34
N GLU A 496 4.01 39.59 6.89
CA GLU A 496 4.47 41.00 6.86
C GLU A 496 5.40 41.30 8.03
#